data_49b1d5d8309cd69b1c01fc5db21642bc
#
_entry.id   49b1d5d8309cd69b1c01fc5db21642bc
#
_cell.length_a   1.000
_cell.length_b   1.000
_cell.length_c   1.000
_cell.angle_alpha   90.00
_cell.angle_beta   90.00
_cell.angle_gamma   90.00
#
_symmetry.space_group_name_H-M   'P 1'
#
loop_
_entity.id
_entity.type
_entity.pdbx_description
1 polymer ?
#
loop_
_entity_poly.entity_id
_entity_poly.type
_entity_poly.pdbx_seq_one_letter_code
_entity_poly.pdbx_strand_id
1 'polypeptide(L)'
;MFQPERAEKIVRPWSLAAVTLAAVRVMVTGSAGHLGEALVRVLRDGGHDVTGVDLKPSPYTAVVGSVADRALVRRCMAGTDAVLHTATLHKPHVGSHSKQAFVDTNVTGTLTLLEEAAQAGVGGFVFTSSTSAFGRALTPAPGEPAAWITEDVVPRPRNIYGVTKTAAEDLCELARAEHGLPVIVLRTSRFFPEGDDNDDVRSAHADANVKANELLYRRVDVADVAAAHLLAMERAAEIGFGKYIVSATTPFTPDDLAGLRDDAPAVVRRLFPDYEAEYARRGWRMFPSIGRVYVNARARAALGWAPRYDFRSVLDALKSGEDPRSPLARAIGAKGYHDKPTGVYTS
;
A
#
# COMPACT_ATOMS: atom_id res chain seq x y z
N MET A 1 12.39 12.85 -48.45
CA MET A 1 11.46 11.72 -48.31
C MET A 1 11.62 11.20 -46.87
N PHE A 2 10.87 11.80 -45.94
CA PHE A 2 10.88 11.44 -44.51
C PHE A 2 9.81 10.37 -44.29
N GLN A 3 10.20 9.22 -43.76
CA GLN A 3 9.26 8.22 -43.30
C GLN A 3 8.82 8.58 -41.88
N PRO A 4 7.51 8.50 -41.55
CA PRO A 4 7.08 8.69 -40.18
C PRO A 4 7.36 7.43 -39.32
N GLU A 5 8.02 7.65 -38.17
CA GLU A 5 8.22 6.66 -37.14
C GLU A 5 6.88 6.04 -36.73
N ARG A 6 6.86 4.72 -36.68
CA ARG A 6 5.73 3.94 -36.14
C ARG A 6 5.61 4.22 -34.66
N ALA A 7 4.54 4.89 -34.27
CA ALA A 7 4.11 4.94 -32.87
C ALA A 7 3.86 3.51 -32.38
N GLU A 8 4.71 3.02 -31.51
CA GLU A 8 4.47 1.77 -30.77
C GLU A 8 3.15 1.92 -30.02
N LYS A 9 2.20 1.07 -30.37
CA LYS A 9 0.97 0.90 -29.61
C LYS A 9 1.35 0.40 -28.23
N ILE A 10 1.30 1.29 -27.22
CA ILE A 10 1.35 0.92 -25.82
C ILE A 10 0.20 -0.07 -25.59
N VAL A 11 0.55 -1.34 -25.47
CA VAL A 11 -0.39 -2.40 -25.08
C VAL A 11 -0.95 -2.01 -23.72
N ARG A 12 -2.24 -1.74 -23.65
CA ARG A 12 -2.95 -1.42 -22.39
C ARG A 12 -2.92 -2.65 -21.48
N PRO A 13 -2.11 -2.69 -20.40
CA PRO A 13 -2.00 -3.87 -19.53
C PRO A 13 -3.12 -3.95 -18.49
N TRP A 14 -4.11 -3.06 -18.55
CA TRP A 14 -5.18 -2.93 -17.55
C TRP A 14 -6.54 -3.28 -18.16
N SER A 15 -6.70 -4.51 -18.62
CA SER A 15 -8.04 -5.06 -18.87
C SER A 15 -8.61 -5.55 -17.53
N LEU A 16 -9.07 -4.63 -16.69
CA LEU A 16 -10.23 -4.90 -15.86
C LEU A 16 -11.37 -5.18 -16.85
N ALA A 17 -12.07 -6.30 -16.69
CA ALA A 17 -13.26 -6.59 -17.49
C ALA A 17 -14.13 -5.33 -17.50
N ALA A 18 -14.41 -4.82 -18.69
CA ALA A 18 -15.01 -3.51 -18.91
C ALA A 18 -16.39 -3.40 -18.24
N VAL A 19 -16.41 -3.02 -16.98
CA VAL A 19 -17.49 -2.22 -16.44
C VAL A 19 -17.09 -0.79 -16.77
N THR A 20 -17.71 -0.21 -17.78
CA THR A 20 -17.54 1.19 -18.16
C THR A 20 -18.24 2.00 -17.07
N LEU A 21 -17.54 2.23 -15.94
CA LEU A 21 -18.01 3.19 -14.94
C LEU A 21 -18.08 4.55 -15.61
N ALA A 22 -19.16 5.28 -15.40
CA ALA A 22 -19.21 6.69 -15.74
C ALA A 22 -18.02 7.40 -15.07
N ALA A 23 -17.43 8.38 -15.76
CA ALA A 23 -16.36 9.18 -15.18
C ALA A 23 -16.82 9.77 -13.84
N VAL A 24 -16.11 9.48 -12.76
CA VAL A 24 -16.39 10.00 -11.41
C VAL A 24 -15.30 10.98 -10.99
N ARG A 25 -15.67 11.94 -10.13
CA ARG A 25 -14.76 12.92 -9.56
C ARG A 25 -14.15 12.36 -8.29
N VAL A 26 -12.84 12.15 -8.31
CA VAL A 26 -12.11 11.51 -7.22
C VAL A 26 -11.11 12.48 -6.59
N MET A 27 -11.21 12.67 -5.28
CA MET A 27 -10.18 13.38 -4.51
C MET A 27 -9.14 12.39 -4.03
N VAL A 28 -7.87 12.63 -4.37
CA VAL A 28 -6.72 11.84 -3.91
C VAL A 28 -5.86 12.71 -3.00
N THR A 29 -5.80 12.42 -1.71
CA THR A 29 -4.90 13.13 -0.79
C THR A 29 -3.55 12.43 -0.72
N GLY A 30 -2.47 13.18 -0.45
CA GLY A 30 -1.12 12.63 -0.50
C GLY A 30 -0.64 12.38 -1.94
N SER A 31 -1.10 13.19 -2.88
CA SER A 31 -0.92 13.03 -4.34
C SER A 31 0.54 13.13 -4.81
N ALA A 32 1.43 13.75 -4.04
CA ALA A 32 2.86 13.79 -4.32
C ALA A 32 3.63 12.55 -3.80
N GLY A 33 3.00 11.71 -2.96
CA GLY A 33 3.57 10.47 -2.44
C GLY A 33 3.55 9.32 -3.45
N HIS A 34 4.20 8.18 -3.13
CA HIS A 34 4.25 7.01 -4.01
C HIS A 34 2.87 6.50 -4.41
N LEU A 35 2.01 6.23 -3.43
CA LEU A 35 0.67 5.70 -3.69
C LEU A 35 -0.26 6.77 -4.26
N GLY A 36 -0.17 8.00 -3.76
CA GLY A 36 -0.99 9.10 -4.27
C GLY A 36 -0.73 9.36 -5.77
N GLU A 37 0.53 9.42 -6.19
CA GLU A 37 0.88 9.51 -7.62
C GLU A 37 0.37 8.29 -8.40
N ALA A 38 0.56 7.06 -7.87
CA ALA A 38 0.05 5.85 -8.50
C ALA A 38 -1.44 5.95 -8.80
N LEU A 39 -2.22 6.34 -7.79
CA LEU A 39 -3.67 6.47 -7.89
C LEU A 39 -4.09 7.56 -8.88
N VAL A 40 -3.46 8.74 -8.83
CA VAL A 40 -3.75 9.83 -9.79
C VAL A 40 -3.48 9.40 -11.21
N ARG A 41 -2.36 8.70 -11.49
CA ARG A 41 -2.04 8.17 -12.82
C ARG A 41 -3.11 7.18 -13.30
N VAL A 42 -3.37 6.14 -12.50
CA VAL A 42 -4.30 5.07 -12.89
C VAL A 42 -5.73 5.58 -13.05
N LEU A 43 -6.19 6.49 -12.19
CA LEU A 43 -7.52 7.11 -12.30
C LEU A 43 -7.65 7.97 -13.55
N ARG A 44 -6.65 8.82 -13.86
CA ARG A 44 -6.64 9.64 -15.08
C ARG A 44 -6.61 8.78 -16.35
N ASP A 45 -5.79 7.71 -16.35
CA ASP A 45 -5.74 6.74 -17.45
C ASP A 45 -7.08 6.00 -17.62
N GLY A 46 -7.83 5.83 -16.51
CA GLY A 46 -9.18 5.28 -16.47
C GLY A 46 -10.28 6.28 -16.90
N GLY A 47 -9.93 7.54 -17.17
CA GLY A 47 -10.89 8.57 -17.60
C GLY A 47 -11.66 9.26 -16.46
N HIS A 48 -11.22 9.12 -15.20
CA HIS A 48 -11.81 9.82 -14.05
C HIS A 48 -11.29 11.27 -13.96
N ASP A 49 -12.10 12.15 -13.38
CA ASP A 49 -11.68 13.51 -13.00
C ASP A 49 -11.03 13.45 -11.61
N VAL A 50 -9.75 13.88 -11.51
CA VAL A 50 -8.95 13.66 -10.32
C VAL A 50 -8.41 14.96 -9.74
N THR A 51 -8.82 15.28 -8.51
CA THR A 51 -8.27 16.36 -7.70
C THR A 51 -7.23 15.81 -6.74
N GLY A 52 -5.94 15.97 -7.06
CA GLY A 52 -4.83 15.64 -6.17
C GLY A 52 -4.59 16.74 -5.13
N VAL A 53 -4.52 16.39 -3.86
CA VAL A 53 -4.24 17.31 -2.72
C VAL A 53 -3.00 16.85 -1.98
N ASP A 54 -2.03 17.73 -1.75
CA ASP A 54 -0.81 17.44 -0.98
C ASP A 54 -0.22 18.71 -0.39
N LEU A 55 0.62 18.58 0.63
CA LEU A 55 1.45 19.68 1.14
C LEU A 55 2.55 20.08 0.14
N LYS A 56 2.98 19.16 -0.71
CA LYS A 56 4.05 19.35 -1.70
C LYS A 56 3.48 19.54 -3.09
N PRO A 57 3.98 20.54 -3.85
CA PRO A 57 3.64 20.64 -5.26
C PRO A 57 4.22 19.45 -6.04
N SER A 58 3.47 18.95 -7.01
CA SER A 58 3.89 17.92 -7.97
C SER A 58 3.03 17.97 -9.22
N PRO A 59 3.38 17.29 -10.33
CA PRO A 59 2.52 17.18 -11.51
C PRO A 59 1.16 16.50 -11.22
N TYR A 60 1.03 15.87 -10.06
CA TYR A 60 -0.17 15.14 -9.60
C TYR A 60 -0.95 15.90 -8.51
N THR A 61 -0.42 17.04 -8.05
CA THR A 61 -1.02 17.89 -7.01
C THR A 61 -1.73 19.08 -7.67
N ALA A 62 -3.05 19.04 -7.68
CA ALA A 62 -3.87 20.16 -8.18
C ALA A 62 -4.05 21.24 -7.11
N VAL A 63 -4.10 20.87 -5.84
CA VAL A 63 -4.28 21.76 -4.70
C VAL A 63 -3.19 21.52 -3.68
N VAL A 64 -2.38 22.55 -3.42
CA VAL A 64 -1.34 22.50 -2.38
C VAL A 64 -1.93 22.98 -1.06
N GLY A 65 -1.91 22.11 -0.03
CA GLY A 65 -2.39 22.45 1.31
C GLY A 65 -2.58 21.24 2.22
N SER A 66 -2.91 21.51 3.47
CA SER A 66 -3.06 20.51 4.51
C SER A 66 -4.46 19.90 4.52
N VAL A 67 -4.54 18.58 4.70
CA VAL A 67 -5.80 17.86 4.96
C VAL A 67 -6.42 18.22 6.32
N ALA A 68 -5.67 18.86 7.21
CA ALA A 68 -6.19 19.40 8.48
C ALA A 68 -6.82 20.81 8.31
N ASP A 69 -6.62 21.48 7.17
CA ASP A 69 -7.29 22.74 6.86
C ASP A 69 -8.72 22.46 6.36
N ARG A 70 -9.68 22.58 7.28
CA ARG A 70 -11.10 22.32 7.03
C ARG A 70 -11.67 23.17 5.88
N ALA A 71 -11.27 24.43 5.78
CA ALA A 71 -11.78 25.31 4.72
C ALA A 71 -11.29 24.88 3.34
N LEU A 72 -10.02 24.46 3.25
CA LEU A 72 -9.45 23.89 2.04
C LEU A 72 -10.15 22.57 1.68
N VAL A 73 -10.27 21.65 2.64
CA VAL A 73 -10.89 20.34 2.44
C VAL A 73 -12.33 20.49 1.95
N ARG A 74 -13.12 21.37 2.58
CA ARG A 74 -14.50 21.65 2.18
C ARG A 74 -14.59 22.13 0.72
N ARG A 75 -13.70 23.02 0.30
CA ARG A 75 -13.68 23.47 -1.11
C ARG A 75 -13.34 22.33 -2.08
N CYS A 76 -12.38 21.47 -1.74
CA CYS A 76 -12.01 20.33 -2.56
C CYS A 76 -13.10 19.25 -2.59
N MET A 77 -13.89 19.14 -1.51
CA MET A 77 -14.95 18.13 -1.38
C MET A 77 -16.18 18.46 -2.22
N ALA A 78 -16.34 19.73 -2.64
CA ALA A 78 -17.51 20.15 -3.41
C ALA A 78 -17.61 19.40 -4.75
N GLY A 79 -18.64 18.57 -4.85
CA GLY A 79 -18.90 17.74 -6.02
C GLY A 79 -17.99 16.52 -6.19
N THR A 80 -17.21 16.14 -5.18
CA THR A 80 -16.44 14.90 -5.14
C THR A 80 -17.35 13.70 -4.96
N ASP A 81 -17.20 12.68 -5.81
CA ASP A 81 -17.98 11.44 -5.74
C ASP A 81 -17.31 10.40 -4.85
N ALA A 82 -15.96 10.37 -4.81
CA ALA A 82 -15.19 9.45 -3.99
C ALA A 82 -13.88 10.08 -3.46
N VAL A 83 -13.40 9.59 -2.32
CA VAL A 83 -12.14 10.02 -1.70
C VAL A 83 -11.19 8.83 -1.53
N LEU A 84 -9.95 8.96 -2.03
CA LEU A 84 -8.85 8.05 -1.74
C LEU A 84 -7.85 8.78 -0.83
N HIS A 85 -7.89 8.47 0.47
CA HIS A 85 -7.10 9.17 1.47
C HIS A 85 -5.78 8.45 1.75
N THR A 86 -4.68 8.95 1.17
CA THR A 86 -3.32 8.42 1.36
C THR A 86 -2.37 9.36 2.09
N ALA A 87 -2.76 10.64 2.29
CA ALA A 87 -1.95 11.61 3.02
C ALA A 87 -1.68 11.15 4.46
N THR A 88 -0.41 11.09 4.85
CA THR A 88 -0.02 10.61 6.18
C THR A 88 1.43 10.97 6.50
N LEU A 89 1.73 11.25 7.75
CA LEU A 89 3.07 11.03 8.28
C LEU A 89 3.21 9.53 8.57
N HIS A 90 4.28 8.90 8.09
CA HIS A 90 4.44 7.44 8.19
C HIS A 90 5.76 7.05 8.87
N LYS A 91 6.08 5.74 8.93
CA LYS A 91 7.17 5.21 9.75
C LYS A 91 8.50 5.98 9.64
N PRO A 92 9.02 6.35 8.44
CA PRO A 92 10.25 7.13 8.33
C PRO A 92 10.23 8.47 9.06
N HIS A 93 9.05 9.09 9.22
CA HIS A 93 8.90 10.38 9.90
C HIS A 93 8.99 10.30 11.44
N VAL A 94 8.94 9.09 12.03
CA VAL A 94 8.93 8.92 13.50
C VAL A 94 10.17 9.53 14.16
N GLY A 95 11.32 9.54 13.49
CA GLY A 95 12.55 10.12 14.00
C GLY A 95 12.72 11.64 13.75
N SER A 96 11.88 12.25 12.88
CA SER A 96 12.06 13.62 12.40
C SER A 96 10.90 14.57 12.71
N HIS A 97 9.72 14.04 13.05
CA HIS A 97 8.52 14.82 13.35
C HIS A 97 8.06 14.61 14.78
N SER A 98 7.44 15.64 15.37
CA SER A 98 6.85 15.55 16.71
C SER A 98 5.66 14.58 16.72
N LYS A 99 5.36 14.00 17.88
CA LYS A 99 4.13 13.19 18.05
C LYS A 99 2.87 14.00 17.75
N GLN A 100 2.86 15.31 18.07
CA GLN A 100 1.75 16.19 17.76
C GLN A 100 1.54 16.32 16.26
N ALA A 101 2.59 16.47 15.45
CA ALA A 101 2.47 16.51 14.00
C ALA A 101 1.83 15.23 13.42
N PHE A 102 2.12 14.06 14.02
CA PHE A 102 1.42 12.82 13.67
C PHE A 102 -0.07 12.85 14.01
N VAL A 103 -0.43 13.39 15.17
CA VAL A 103 -1.85 13.55 15.56
C VAL A 103 -2.55 14.52 14.60
N ASP A 104 -1.96 15.69 14.37
CA ASP A 104 -2.54 16.73 13.51
C ASP A 104 -2.75 16.24 12.08
N THR A 105 -1.79 15.53 11.52
CA THR A 105 -1.89 15.04 10.14
C THR A 105 -2.77 13.79 10.05
N ASN A 106 -2.47 12.76 10.86
CA ASN A 106 -3.07 11.44 10.66
C ASN A 106 -4.43 11.28 11.33
N VAL A 107 -4.68 12.00 12.44
CA VAL A 107 -5.95 11.89 13.17
C VAL A 107 -6.85 13.08 12.83
N THR A 108 -6.41 14.32 13.11
CA THR A 108 -7.21 15.52 12.83
C THR A 108 -7.49 15.68 11.33
N GLY A 109 -6.49 15.43 10.47
CA GLY A 109 -6.67 15.47 9.02
C GLY A 109 -7.67 14.42 8.52
N THR A 110 -7.60 13.20 9.04
CA THR A 110 -8.57 12.15 8.69
C THR A 110 -9.98 12.50 9.18
N LEU A 111 -10.13 12.98 10.42
CA LEU A 111 -11.43 13.42 10.95
C LEU A 111 -12.04 14.53 10.09
N THR A 112 -11.24 15.55 9.74
CA THR A 112 -11.68 16.64 8.86
C THR A 112 -12.18 16.12 7.52
N LEU A 113 -11.45 15.19 6.89
CA LEU A 113 -11.85 14.60 5.61
C LEU A 113 -13.14 13.79 5.73
N LEU A 114 -13.30 12.99 6.78
CA LEU A 114 -14.48 12.15 6.99
C LEU A 114 -15.75 13.00 7.21
N GLU A 115 -15.66 14.05 8.04
CA GLU A 115 -16.78 14.94 8.31
C GLU A 115 -17.20 15.74 7.07
N GLU A 116 -16.24 16.32 6.32
CA GLU A 116 -16.53 17.05 5.09
C GLU A 116 -17.03 16.11 3.97
N ALA A 117 -16.54 14.87 3.90
CA ALA A 117 -17.04 13.86 2.96
C ALA A 117 -18.49 13.46 3.27
N ALA A 118 -18.81 13.26 4.54
CA ALA A 118 -20.17 12.96 4.97
C ALA A 118 -21.13 14.11 4.65
N GLN A 119 -20.73 15.37 4.95
CA GLN A 119 -21.53 16.56 4.65
C GLN A 119 -21.75 16.79 3.14
N ALA A 120 -20.75 16.43 2.31
CA ALA A 120 -20.82 16.54 0.85
C ALA A 120 -21.58 15.38 0.19
N GLY A 121 -21.95 14.34 0.95
CA GLY A 121 -22.64 13.17 0.42
C GLY A 121 -21.75 12.29 -0.46
N VAL A 122 -20.46 12.18 -0.15
CA VAL A 122 -19.48 11.34 -0.88
C VAL A 122 -19.95 9.88 -0.86
N GLY A 123 -19.97 9.23 -2.03
CA GLY A 123 -20.46 7.87 -2.20
C GLY A 123 -19.48 6.78 -1.75
N GLY A 124 -18.19 7.10 -1.58
CA GLY A 124 -17.17 6.14 -1.13
C GLY A 124 -15.91 6.81 -0.60
N PHE A 125 -15.43 6.34 0.55
CA PHE A 125 -14.20 6.82 1.18
C PHE A 125 -13.26 5.63 1.39
N VAL A 126 -12.06 5.67 0.81
CA VAL A 126 -11.04 4.63 0.99
C VAL A 126 -9.89 5.21 1.81
N PHE A 127 -9.70 4.65 3.00
CA PHE A 127 -8.61 5.03 3.90
C PHE A 127 -7.41 4.09 3.77
N THR A 128 -6.27 4.63 3.39
CA THR A 128 -5.01 3.90 3.37
C THR A 128 -4.46 3.79 4.78
N SER A 129 -4.68 2.66 5.43
CA SER A 129 -4.03 2.28 6.68
C SER A 129 -2.75 1.48 6.41
N SER A 130 -2.21 0.85 7.42
CA SER A 130 -0.94 0.13 7.34
C SER A 130 -0.95 -1.12 8.21
N THR A 131 -0.26 -2.17 7.78
CA THR A 131 0.05 -3.32 8.66
C THR A 131 0.91 -2.94 9.87
N SER A 132 1.48 -1.72 9.91
CA SER A 132 2.14 -1.17 11.12
C SER A 132 1.19 -1.00 12.31
N ALA A 133 -0.12 -0.94 12.08
CA ALA A 133 -1.15 -0.93 13.13
C ALA A 133 -1.06 -2.17 14.03
N PHE A 134 -0.74 -3.34 13.48
CA PHE A 134 -0.58 -4.58 14.25
C PHE A 134 0.59 -4.51 15.26
N GLY A 135 1.64 -3.77 14.97
CA GLY A 135 2.72 -3.44 15.88
C GLY A 135 3.39 -4.66 16.54
N ARG A 136 3.19 -4.82 17.87
CA ARG A 136 3.80 -5.93 18.66
C ARG A 136 3.19 -7.29 18.34
N ALA A 137 1.96 -7.35 17.84
CA ALA A 137 1.34 -8.61 17.42
C ALA A 137 2.07 -9.29 16.25
N LEU A 138 2.95 -8.55 15.54
CA LEU A 138 3.77 -9.08 14.45
C LEU A 138 5.04 -9.84 14.90
N THR A 139 5.31 -9.91 16.21
CA THR A 139 6.54 -10.50 16.73
C THR A 139 6.17 -11.57 17.76
N PRO A 140 6.14 -12.84 17.34
CA PRO A 140 5.93 -13.97 18.25
C PRO A 140 7.07 -14.06 19.27
N ALA A 141 6.80 -14.64 20.42
CA ALA A 141 7.81 -14.90 21.45
C ALA A 141 8.88 -15.89 20.94
N PRO A 142 10.06 -15.93 21.59
CA PRO A 142 11.03 -16.98 21.31
C PRO A 142 10.42 -18.37 21.45
N GLY A 143 10.66 -19.26 20.47
CA GLY A 143 10.13 -20.61 20.44
C GLY A 143 8.69 -20.73 19.91
N GLU A 144 7.98 -19.62 19.69
CA GLU A 144 6.66 -19.65 19.05
C GLU A 144 6.78 -19.69 17.52
N PRO A 145 5.81 -20.29 16.80
CA PRO A 145 5.76 -20.27 15.35
C PRO A 145 5.58 -18.84 14.80
N ALA A 146 5.73 -18.67 13.50
CA ALA A 146 5.48 -17.40 12.84
C ALA A 146 4.02 -16.96 13.05
N ALA A 147 3.80 -15.63 13.19
CA ALA A 147 2.48 -15.09 13.40
C ALA A 147 1.66 -15.13 12.08
N TRP A 148 0.48 -15.72 12.13
CA TRP A 148 -0.50 -15.70 11.05
C TRP A 148 -1.42 -14.49 11.21
N ILE A 149 -1.24 -13.48 10.37
CA ILE A 149 -1.87 -12.17 10.54
C ILE A 149 -3.05 -12.04 9.59
N THR A 150 -4.24 -12.10 10.16
CA THR A 150 -5.52 -11.76 9.54
C THR A 150 -6.03 -10.41 10.08
N GLU A 151 -7.12 -9.92 9.54
CA GLU A 151 -7.77 -8.68 10.01
C GLU A 151 -8.29 -8.77 11.44
N ASP A 152 -8.52 -9.97 11.95
CA ASP A 152 -9.04 -10.23 13.31
C ASP A 152 -7.95 -10.11 14.40
N VAL A 153 -6.69 -10.03 14.00
CA VAL A 153 -5.58 -9.79 14.94
C VAL A 153 -5.71 -8.41 15.56
N VAL A 154 -5.81 -8.35 16.88
CA VAL A 154 -5.95 -7.09 17.62
C VAL A 154 -4.69 -6.24 17.47
N PRO A 155 -4.81 -4.98 16.99
CA PRO A 155 -3.69 -4.07 16.88
C PRO A 155 -3.00 -3.80 18.23
N ARG A 156 -1.65 -3.82 18.21
CA ARG A 156 -0.78 -3.48 19.36
C ARG A 156 0.33 -2.53 18.91
N PRO A 157 0.02 -1.25 18.58
CA PRO A 157 0.97 -0.33 18.00
C PRO A 157 2.27 -0.18 18.80
N ARG A 158 3.41 0.02 18.10
CA ARG A 158 4.74 0.18 18.74
C ARG A 158 5.18 1.63 18.84
N ASN A 159 4.66 2.50 17.99
CA ASN A 159 5.09 3.88 17.85
C ASN A 159 3.89 4.77 17.48
N ILE A 160 4.14 6.09 17.48
CA ILE A 160 3.10 7.10 17.19
C ILE A 160 2.43 6.90 15.83
N TYR A 161 3.16 6.42 14.80
CA TYR A 161 2.57 6.14 13.50
C TYR A 161 1.49 5.05 13.58
N GLY A 162 1.81 3.91 14.21
CA GLY A 162 0.83 2.84 14.39
C GLY A 162 -0.37 3.29 15.24
N VAL A 163 -0.14 4.04 16.32
CA VAL A 163 -1.19 4.59 17.19
C VAL A 163 -2.14 5.49 16.41
N THR A 164 -1.59 6.45 15.62
CA THR A 164 -2.43 7.38 14.85
C THR A 164 -3.16 6.70 13.69
N LYS A 165 -2.59 5.63 13.10
CA LYS A 165 -3.31 4.83 12.10
C LYS A 165 -4.49 4.07 12.71
N THR A 166 -4.32 3.46 13.88
CA THR A 166 -5.41 2.76 14.58
C THR A 166 -6.52 3.73 14.98
N ALA A 167 -6.17 4.89 15.55
CA ALA A 167 -7.15 5.93 15.89
C ALA A 167 -7.93 6.43 14.64
N ALA A 168 -7.25 6.58 13.51
CA ALA A 168 -7.90 6.97 12.26
C ALA A 168 -8.82 5.86 11.70
N GLU A 169 -8.48 4.57 11.89
CA GLU A 169 -9.39 3.46 11.57
C GLU A 169 -10.67 3.49 12.40
N ASP A 170 -10.56 3.86 13.69
CA ASP A 170 -11.72 3.97 14.58
C ASP A 170 -12.59 5.17 14.17
N LEU A 171 -12.01 6.31 13.75
CA LEU A 171 -12.74 7.43 13.16
C LEU A 171 -13.47 7.05 11.87
N CYS A 172 -12.89 6.21 11.03
CA CYS A 172 -13.54 5.66 9.82
C CYS A 172 -14.80 4.85 10.18
N GLU A 173 -14.70 4.00 11.20
CA GLU A 173 -15.83 3.19 11.69
C GLU A 173 -16.92 4.07 12.30
N LEU A 174 -16.54 5.09 13.09
CA LEU A 174 -17.45 6.07 13.66
C LEU A 174 -18.20 6.86 12.57
N ALA A 175 -17.51 7.36 11.54
CA ALA A 175 -18.12 8.09 10.44
C ALA A 175 -19.16 7.24 9.68
N ARG A 176 -18.90 5.93 9.53
CA ARG A 176 -19.91 5.01 9.00
C ARG A 176 -21.12 4.90 9.93
N ALA A 177 -20.89 4.75 11.22
CA ALA A 177 -21.96 4.55 12.21
C ALA A 177 -22.85 5.80 12.36
N GLU A 178 -22.24 6.99 12.42
CA GLU A 178 -22.96 8.24 12.69
C GLU A 178 -23.57 8.88 11.43
N HIS A 179 -22.88 8.78 10.29
CA HIS A 179 -23.24 9.51 9.08
C HIS A 179 -23.62 8.60 7.90
N GLY A 180 -23.51 7.29 8.06
CA GLY A 180 -23.76 6.35 6.95
C GLY A 180 -22.73 6.41 5.83
N LEU A 181 -21.61 7.15 5.99
CA LEU A 181 -20.56 7.27 4.98
C LEU A 181 -19.98 5.88 4.66
N PRO A 182 -19.98 5.43 3.39
CA PRO A 182 -19.32 4.17 3.04
C PRO A 182 -17.81 4.32 3.16
N VAL A 183 -17.16 3.52 4.04
CA VAL A 183 -15.72 3.61 4.28
C VAL A 183 -15.04 2.25 4.19
N ILE A 184 -14.01 2.16 3.37
CA ILE A 184 -13.15 0.97 3.28
C ILE A 184 -11.75 1.31 3.81
N VAL A 185 -11.27 0.52 4.76
CA VAL A 185 -9.93 0.65 5.35
C VAL A 185 -9.01 -0.40 4.74
N LEU A 186 -7.91 0.04 4.12
CA LEU A 186 -6.91 -0.85 3.53
C LEU A 186 -5.62 -0.83 4.35
N ARG A 187 -5.36 -1.88 5.14
CA ARG A 187 -4.11 -2.10 5.88
C ARG A 187 -3.04 -2.59 4.92
N THR A 188 -2.36 -1.63 4.26
CA THR A 188 -1.35 -1.96 3.24
C THR A 188 -0.05 -2.47 3.87
N SER A 189 0.52 -3.50 3.29
CA SER A 189 1.88 -3.92 3.56
C SER A 189 2.89 -3.02 2.85
N ARG A 190 4.19 -3.30 2.98
CA ARG A 190 5.26 -2.49 2.38
C ARG A 190 5.18 -2.52 0.85
N PHE A 191 5.21 -1.36 0.19
CA PHE A 191 5.18 -1.25 -1.28
C PHE A 191 6.21 -0.27 -1.86
N PHE A 192 6.89 0.55 -1.04
CA PHE A 192 7.82 1.56 -1.54
C PHE A 192 9.15 0.97 -1.98
N PRO A 193 9.85 1.66 -2.94
CA PRO A 193 11.09 1.19 -3.51
C PRO A 193 12.32 1.45 -2.64
N GLU A 194 12.21 2.26 -1.59
CA GLU A 194 13.32 2.56 -0.69
C GLU A 194 13.82 1.30 0.03
N GLY A 195 15.10 1.32 0.42
CA GLY A 195 15.75 0.21 1.10
C GLY A 195 15.14 -0.13 2.47
N ASP A 196 15.50 -1.26 3.03
CA ASP A 196 15.06 -1.65 4.37
C ASP A 196 15.59 -0.66 5.43
N ASP A 197 14.83 -0.43 6.48
CA ASP A 197 15.20 0.45 7.59
C ASP A 197 16.17 -0.21 8.60
N ASN A 198 16.43 -1.52 8.45
CA ASN A 198 17.38 -2.26 9.27
C ASN A 198 18.75 -2.36 8.59
N ASP A 199 19.80 -1.82 9.23
CA ASP A 199 21.17 -1.83 8.71
C ASP A 199 21.71 -3.25 8.52
N ASP A 200 21.41 -4.19 9.42
CA ASP A 200 21.86 -5.57 9.31
C ASP A 200 21.30 -6.25 8.06
N VAL A 201 20.02 -5.98 7.76
CA VAL A 201 19.37 -6.51 6.54
C VAL A 201 20.02 -5.94 5.29
N ARG A 202 20.27 -4.61 5.26
CA ARG A 202 20.92 -3.96 4.11
C ARG A 202 22.35 -4.45 3.89
N SER A 203 23.07 -4.70 4.97
CA SER A 203 24.47 -5.22 4.91
C SER A 203 24.52 -6.67 4.46
N ALA A 204 23.51 -7.47 4.82
CA ALA A 204 23.47 -8.90 4.52
C ALA A 204 22.86 -9.25 3.17
N HIS A 205 22.02 -8.38 2.59
CA HIS A 205 21.25 -8.68 1.38
C HIS A 205 21.23 -7.51 0.41
N ALA A 206 21.31 -7.79 -0.89
CA ALA A 206 21.01 -6.81 -1.92
C ALA A 206 19.55 -6.34 -1.80
N ASP A 207 19.28 -5.06 -2.08
CA ASP A 207 17.94 -4.46 -1.96
C ASP A 207 16.85 -5.23 -2.74
N ALA A 208 17.14 -5.61 -3.99
CA ALA A 208 16.22 -6.42 -4.80
C ALA A 208 15.97 -7.81 -4.20
N ASN A 209 16.98 -8.42 -3.55
CA ASN A 209 16.83 -9.68 -2.84
C ASN A 209 15.89 -9.56 -1.63
N VAL A 210 16.05 -8.48 -0.84
CA VAL A 210 15.15 -8.18 0.30
C VAL A 210 13.70 -8.09 -0.19
N LYS A 211 13.46 -7.32 -1.25
CA LYS A 211 12.13 -7.10 -1.80
C LYS A 211 11.51 -8.38 -2.36
N ALA A 212 12.29 -9.22 -3.03
CA ALA A 212 11.84 -10.53 -3.49
C ALA A 212 11.42 -11.43 -2.31
N ASN A 213 12.26 -11.55 -1.28
CA ASN A 213 11.95 -12.33 -0.08
C ASN A 213 10.69 -11.80 0.64
N GLU A 214 10.52 -10.48 0.72
CA GLU A 214 9.37 -9.86 1.38
C GLU A 214 8.04 -10.13 0.70
N LEU A 215 7.99 -10.36 -0.63
CA LEU A 215 6.76 -10.70 -1.35
C LEU A 215 6.14 -12.03 -0.90
N LEU A 216 6.91 -12.89 -0.26
CA LEU A 216 6.40 -14.12 0.35
C LEU A 216 5.44 -13.83 1.51
N TYR A 217 5.58 -12.70 2.25
CA TYR A 217 4.92 -12.57 3.55
C TYR A 217 4.52 -11.15 4.00
N ARG A 218 5.15 -10.07 3.47
CA ARG A 218 4.92 -8.69 4.00
C ARG A 218 5.05 -7.56 2.98
N ARG A 219 5.09 -7.85 1.71
CA ARG A 219 5.21 -6.84 0.63
C ARG A 219 4.08 -6.99 -0.38
N VAL A 220 3.84 -5.92 -1.12
CA VAL A 220 2.93 -5.87 -2.27
C VAL A 220 3.51 -4.90 -3.29
N ASP A 221 3.25 -5.10 -4.59
CA ASP A 221 3.60 -4.12 -5.61
C ASP A 221 2.60 -2.94 -5.58
N VAL A 222 3.09 -1.72 -5.85
CA VAL A 222 2.25 -0.51 -5.83
C VAL A 222 1.10 -0.57 -6.85
N ALA A 223 1.27 -1.29 -7.96
CA ALA A 223 0.21 -1.50 -8.94
C ALA A 223 -0.94 -2.34 -8.35
N ASP A 224 -0.62 -3.38 -7.59
CA ASP A 224 -1.64 -4.18 -6.90
C ASP A 224 -2.30 -3.39 -5.77
N VAL A 225 -1.55 -2.52 -5.07
CA VAL A 225 -2.14 -1.60 -4.08
C VAL A 225 -3.11 -0.63 -4.75
N ALA A 226 -2.73 -0.02 -5.87
CA ALA A 226 -3.62 0.87 -6.62
C ALA A 226 -4.88 0.14 -7.08
N ALA A 227 -4.76 -1.07 -7.62
CA ALA A 227 -5.91 -1.90 -8.01
C ALA A 227 -6.84 -2.19 -6.82
N ALA A 228 -6.30 -2.50 -5.63
CA ALA A 228 -7.10 -2.70 -4.43
C ALA A 228 -7.88 -1.43 -4.02
N HIS A 229 -7.27 -0.23 -4.17
CA HIS A 229 -7.93 1.04 -3.88
C HIS A 229 -9.06 1.35 -4.86
N LEU A 230 -8.89 1.08 -6.14
CA LEU A 230 -9.95 1.28 -7.15
C LEU A 230 -11.13 0.35 -6.88
N LEU A 231 -10.87 -0.94 -6.66
CA LEU A 231 -11.92 -1.90 -6.32
C LEU A 231 -12.63 -1.56 -5.01
N ALA A 232 -11.89 -1.08 -4.00
CA ALA A 232 -12.46 -0.61 -2.75
C ALA A 232 -13.37 0.61 -2.96
N MET A 233 -12.96 1.55 -3.81
CA MET A 233 -13.76 2.72 -4.18
C MET A 233 -15.06 2.31 -4.88
N GLU A 234 -14.97 1.42 -5.86
CA GLU A 234 -16.13 0.91 -6.63
C GLU A 234 -17.13 0.17 -5.74
N ARG A 235 -16.65 -0.58 -4.75
CA ARG A 235 -17.49 -1.42 -3.90
C ARG A 235 -17.84 -0.78 -2.56
N ALA A 236 -17.37 0.43 -2.26
CA ALA A 236 -17.57 1.06 -0.96
C ALA A 236 -19.06 1.17 -0.59
N ALA A 237 -19.91 1.60 -1.52
CA ALA A 237 -21.34 1.74 -1.28
C ALA A 237 -22.03 0.41 -0.99
N GLU A 238 -21.62 -0.68 -1.68
CA GLU A 238 -22.17 -2.04 -1.49
C GLU A 238 -21.73 -2.62 -0.13
N ILE A 239 -20.44 -2.48 0.21
CA ILE A 239 -19.86 -3.07 1.43
C ILE A 239 -20.24 -2.26 2.68
N GLY A 240 -20.34 -0.94 2.54
CA GLY A 240 -20.61 -0.01 3.62
C GLY A 240 -19.41 0.25 4.53
N PHE A 241 -18.87 -0.77 5.20
CA PHE A 241 -17.66 -0.70 6.01
C PHE A 241 -16.89 -2.01 5.98
N GLY A 242 -15.55 -1.92 5.90
CA GLY A 242 -14.68 -3.08 5.99
C GLY A 242 -13.21 -2.70 6.18
N LYS A 243 -12.47 -3.55 6.92
CA LYS A 243 -11.01 -3.45 7.10
C LYS A 243 -10.37 -4.63 6.37
N TYR A 244 -9.37 -4.39 5.53
CA TYR A 244 -8.75 -5.41 4.67
C TYR A 244 -7.24 -5.30 4.63
N ILE A 245 -6.55 -6.46 4.68
CA ILE A 245 -5.09 -6.53 4.49
C ILE A 245 -4.77 -6.57 3.00
N VAL A 246 -3.95 -5.63 2.56
CA VAL A 246 -3.43 -5.55 1.18
C VAL A 246 -1.95 -5.94 1.19
N SER A 247 -1.67 -7.18 0.82
CA SER A 247 -0.33 -7.78 0.70
C SER A 247 -0.31 -8.70 -0.52
N ALA A 248 0.84 -9.02 -1.08
CA ALA A 248 0.95 -10.10 -2.07
C ALA A 248 0.35 -11.39 -1.49
N THR A 249 -0.18 -12.24 -2.35
CA THR A 249 -0.71 -13.52 -1.89
C THR A 249 0.42 -14.42 -1.41
N THR A 250 0.40 -14.75 -0.12
CA THR A 250 1.37 -15.65 0.46
C THR A 250 1.15 -17.08 -0.05
N PRO A 251 2.22 -17.85 -0.34
CA PRO A 251 2.12 -19.26 -0.67
C PRO A 251 2.01 -20.17 0.57
N PHE A 252 2.21 -19.60 1.77
CA PHE A 252 2.25 -20.34 3.02
C PHE A 252 0.87 -20.66 3.56
N THR A 253 0.80 -21.70 4.37
CA THR A 253 -0.36 -22.13 5.14
C THR A 253 -0.04 -22.08 6.66
N PRO A 254 -1.03 -22.20 7.55
CA PRO A 254 -0.77 -22.30 8.98
C PRO A 254 0.18 -23.44 9.37
N ASP A 255 0.22 -24.53 8.60
CA ASP A 255 1.11 -25.68 8.87
C ASP A 255 2.60 -25.35 8.63
N ASP A 256 2.89 -24.30 7.87
CA ASP A 256 4.26 -23.87 7.59
C ASP A 256 4.88 -23.00 8.69
N LEU A 257 4.08 -22.47 9.61
CA LEU A 257 4.49 -21.39 10.52
C LEU A 257 5.65 -21.76 11.44
N ALA A 258 5.71 -23.00 11.93
CA ALA A 258 6.84 -23.48 12.71
C ALA A 258 8.12 -23.54 11.85
N GLY A 259 8.04 -24.18 10.69
CA GLY A 259 9.17 -24.28 9.76
C GLY A 259 9.67 -22.91 9.28
N LEU A 260 8.78 -21.93 9.09
CA LEU A 260 9.18 -20.57 8.72
C LEU A 260 10.02 -19.88 9.80
N ARG A 261 9.82 -20.24 11.07
CA ARG A 261 10.64 -19.72 12.18
C ARG A 261 11.99 -20.39 12.27
N ASP A 262 12.05 -21.68 12.01
CA ASP A 262 13.22 -22.53 12.23
C ASP A 262 14.14 -22.57 10.99
N ASP A 263 13.58 -22.79 9.82
CA ASP A 263 14.29 -22.91 8.52
C ASP A 263 13.37 -22.45 7.38
N ALA A 264 13.21 -21.16 7.23
CA ALA A 264 12.42 -20.60 6.12
C ALA A 264 12.92 -21.02 4.74
N PRO A 265 14.26 -21.13 4.46
CA PRO A 265 14.76 -21.67 3.21
C PRO A 265 14.21 -23.06 2.85
N ALA A 266 14.13 -23.99 3.81
CA ALA A 266 13.58 -25.33 3.57
C ALA A 266 12.11 -25.29 3.17
N VAL A 267 11.31 -24.45 3.85
CA VAL A 267 9.88 -24.27 3.50
C VAL A 267 9.74 -23.70 2.09
N VAL A 268 10.50 -22.65 1.77
CA VAL A 268 10.44 -22.02 0.44
C VAL A 268 10.92 -22.99 -0.65
N ARG A 269 11.97 -23.78 -0.42
CA ARG A 269 12.45 -24.81 -1.35
C ARG A 269 11.37 -25.84 -1.68
N ARG A 270 10.60 -26.27 -0.69
CA ARG A 270 9.49 -27.21 -0.88
C ARG A 270 8.40 -26.62 -1.80
N LEU A 271 8.10 -25.34 -1.66
CA LEU A 271 7.05 -24.65 -2.44
C LEU A 271 7.54 -24.16 -3.81
N PHE A 272 8.81 -23.78 -3.89
CA PHE A 272 9.46 -23.25 -5.09
C PHE A 272 10.82 -23.92 -5.30
N PRO A 273 10.87 -25.17 -5.79
CA PRO A 273 12.14 -25.92 -5.93
C PRO A 273 13.19 -25.24 -6.80
N ASP A 274 12.76 -24.34 -7.67
CA ASP A 274 13.57 -23.61 -8.64
C ASP A 274 14.19 -22.30 -8.10
N TYR A 275 13.79 -21.84 -6.90
CA TYR A 275 14.26 -20.54 -6.41
C TYR A 275 15.76 -20.51 -6.10
N GLU A 276 16.33 -21.62 -5.59
CA GLU A 276 17.74 -21.66 -5.20
C GLU A 276 18.68 -21.44 -6.39
N ALA A 277 18.36 -22.05 -7.54
CA ALA A 277 19.14 -21.88 -8.75
C ALA A 277 19.13 -20.42 -9.25
N GLU A 278 17.96 -19.75 -9.20
CA GLU A 278 17.84 -18.36 -9.58
C GLU A 278 18.55 -17.42 -8.61
N TYR A 279 18.49 -17.71 -7.31
CA TYR A 279 19.15 -16.93 -6.28
C TYR A 279 20.68 -17.09 -6.35
N ALA A 280 21.17 -18.31 -6.53
CA ALA A 280 22.61 -18.58 -6.67
C ALA A 280 23.24 -17.81 -7.83
N ARG A 281 22.56 -17.72 -8.99
CA ARG A 281 23.03 -16.95 -10.16
C ARG A 281 23.27 -15.45 -9.84
N ARG A 282 22.59 -14.92 -8.80
CA ARG A 282 22.64 -13.49 -8.41
C ARG A 282 23.37 -13.25 -7.11
N GLY A 283 23.86 -14.28 -6.44
CA GLY A 283 24.41 -14.20 -5.10
C GLY A 283 23.37 -13.82 -4.06
N TRP A 284 22.09 -14.12 -4.32
CA TRP A 284 20.97 -13.85 -3.43
C TRP A 284 20.78 -14.97 -2.41
N ARG A 285 20.15 -14.64 -1.29
CA ARG A 285 19.86 -15.60 -0.23
C ARG A 285 18.44 -15.41 0.30
N MET A 286 17.81 -16.51 0.70
CA MET A 286 16.56 -16.46 1.45
C MET A 286 16.84 -15.98 2.89
N PHE A 287 15.87 -15.33 3.51
CA PHE A 287 15.94 -15.05 4.94
C PHE A 287 15.98 -16.36 5.73
N PRO A 288 16.84 -16.47 6.76
CA PRO A 288 16.93 -17.70 7.55
C PRO A 288 15.63 -18.00 8.31
N SER A 289 14.88 -16.96 8.67
CA SER A 289 13.65 -17.07 9.45
C SER A 289 12.63 -16.04 8.96
N ILE A 290 11.35 -16.41 8.93
CA ILE A 290 10.21 -15.53 8.67
C ILE A 290 9.32 -15.54 9.90
N GLY A 291 9.15 -14.39 10.56
CA GLY A 291 8.45 -14.30 11.84
C GLY A 291 6.95 -14.04 11.75
N ARG A 292 6.41 -13.73 10.57
CA ARG A 292 4.99 -13.42 10.33
C ARG A 292 4.60 -13.61 8.90
N VAL A 293 3.30 -13.79 8.66
CA VAL A 293 2.71 -13.88 7.32
C VAL A 293 1.42 -13.06 7.30
N TYR A 294 1.29 -12.14 6.34
CA TYR A 294 0.04 -11.41 6.12
C TYR A 294 -0.89 -12.18 5.19
N VAL A 295 -2.16 -12.27 5.57
CA VAL A 295 -3.19 -13.00 4.84
C VAL A 295 -4.16 -12.04 4.17
N ASN A 296 -4.23 -12.08 2.85
CA ASN A 296 -5.07 -11.18 2.06
C ASN A 296 -6.42 -11.80 1.63
N ALA A 297 -6.79 -12.95 2.19
CA ALA A 297 -7.96 -13.71 1.74
C ALA A 297 -9.26 -12.90 1.83
N ARG A 298 -9.44 -12.09 2.90
CA ARG A 298 -10.62 -11.26 3.09
C ARG A 298 -10.71 -10.15 2.04
N ALA A 299 -9.59 -9.47 1.74
CA ALA A 299 -9.52 -8.47 0.68
C ALA A 299 -9.88 -9.08 -0.69
N ARG A 300 -9.33 -10.25 -1.01
CA ARG A 300 -9.61 -10.95 -2.27
C ARG A 300 -11.08 -11.31 -2.39
N ALA A 301 -11.68 -11.87 -1.36
CA ALA A 301 -13.08 -12.28 -1.36
C ALA A 301 -14.03 -11.08 -1.41
N ALA A 302 -13.80 -10.06 -0.58
CA ALA A 302 -14.71 -8.92 -0.47
C ALA A 302 -14.61 -7.94 -1.65
N LEU A 303 -13.39 -7.68 -2.14
CA LEU A 303 -13.16 -6.71 -3.22
C LEU A 303 -13.12 -7.34 -4.62
N GLY A 304 -13.05 -8.67 -4.74
CA GLY A 304 -12.73 -9.33 -6.00
C GLY A 304 -11.28 -9.06 -6.46
N TRP A 305 -10.41 -8.66 -5.53
CA TRP A 305 -9.05 -8.28 -5.80
C TRP A 305 -8.15 -9.50 -6.02
N ALA A 306 -7.30 -9.46 -7.05
CA ALA A 306 -6.33 -10.50 -7.35
C ALA A 306 -4.95 -9.84 -7.60
N PRO A 307 -4.05 -9.80 -6.60
CA PRO A 307 -2.70 -9.29 -6.80
C PRO A 307 -1.93 -10.16 -7.79
N ARG A 308 -1.13 -9.52 -8.65
CA ARG A 308 -0.40 -10.17 -9.75
C ARG A 308 1.08 -10.32 -9.48
N TYR A 309 1.62 -9.48 -8.61
CA TYR A 309 3.04 -9.42 -8.29
C TYR A 309 3.30 -10.15 -6.97
N ASP A 310 3.57 -11.44 -7.06
CA ASP A 310 3.92 -12.30 -5.93
C ASP A 310 5.34 -12.88 -6.11
N PHE A 311 5.74 -13.80 -5.24
CA PHE A 311 7.07 -14.41 -5.30
C PHE A 311 7.26 -15.26 -6.57
N ARG A 312 6.21 -15.93 -7.08
CA ARG A 312 6.28 -16.69 -8.34
C ARG A 312 6.54 -15.76 -9.50
N SER A 313 5.82 -14.65 -9.60
CA SER A 313 6.02 -13.65 -10.67
C SER A 313 7.44 -13.07 -10.67
N VAL A 314 8.03 -12.87 -9.48
CA VAL A 314 9.45 -12.47 -9.36
C VAL A 314 10.37 -13.53 -9.93
N LEU A 315 10.21 -14.81 -9.56
CA LEU A 315 11.06 -15.87 -10.07
C LEU A 315 10.97 -16.00 -11.59
N ASP A 316 9.78 -15.86 -12.14
CA ASP A 316 9.54 -15.96 -13.58
C ASP A 316 10.20 -14.78 -14.33
N ALA A 317 10.08 -13.56 -13.81
CA ALA A 317 10.78 -12.39 -14.34
C ALA A 317 12.30 -12.52 -14.25
N LEU A 318 12.83 -13.05 -13.15
CA LEU A 318 14.26 -13.29 -13.00
C LEU A 318 14.79 -14.31 -14.00
N LYS A 319 14.03 -15.37 -14.30
CA LYS A 319 14.40 -16.38 -15.32
C LYS A 319 14.44 -15.80 -16.72
N SER A 320 13.48 -14.94 -17.06
CA SER A 320 13.44 -14.26 -18.37
C SER A 320 14.39 -13.06 -18.46
N GLY A 321 15.08 -12.70 -17.37
CA GLY A 321 15.96 -11.52 -17.34
C GLY A 321 15.22 -10.20 -17.33
N GLU A 322 13.94 -10.21 -16.95
CA GLU A 322 13.09 -9.03 -16.86
C GLU A 322 13.14 -8.38 -15.47
N ASP A 323 12.72 -7.11 -15.38
CA ASP A 323 12.54 -6.41 -14.12
C ASP A 323 11.27 -6.93 -13.42
N PRO A 324 11.35 -7.47 -12.20
CA PRO A 324 10.20 -8.03 -11.51
C PRO A 324 9.20 -6.98 -11.02
N ARG A 325 9.56 -5.69 -11.05
CA ARG A 325 8.66 -4.60 -10.65
C ARG A 325 7.63 -4.30 -11.73
N SER A 326 6.42 -3.92 -11.32
CA SER A 326 5.42 -3.44 -12.27
C SER A 326 5.90 -2.21 -13.07
N PRO A 327 5.37 -1.98 -14.27
CA PRO A 327 5.63 -0.74 -15.02
C PRO A 327 5.30 0.52 -14.21
N LEU A 328 4.24 0.49 -13.40
CA LEU A 328 3.84 1.59 -12.52
C LEU A 328 4.88 1.84 -11.43
N ALA A 329 5.39 0.80 -10.77
CA ALA A 329 6.44 0.91 -9.77
C ALA A 329 7.73 1.53 -10.34
N ARG A 330 8.10 1.13 -11.57
CA ARG A 330 9.26 1.72 -12.27
C ARG A 330 9.04 3.20 -12.62
N ALA A 331 7.84 3.55 -13.09
CA ALA A 331 7.51 4.92 -13.49
C ALA A 331 7.46 5.91 -12.33
N ILE A 332 7.03 5.45 -11.13
CA ILE A 332 6.98 6.28 -9.92
C ILE A 332 8.38 6.47 -9.32
N GLY A 333 9.17 5.42 -9.26
CA GLY A 333 10.52 5.44 -8.67
C GLY A 333 10.53 5.79 -7.18
N ALA A 334 11.69 6.13 -6.64
CA ALA A 334 11.89 6.59 -5.27
C ALA A 334 11.57 8.08 -5.16
N LYS A 335 10.99 8.51 -4.02
CA LYS A 335 10.57 9.90 -3.82
C LYS A 335 11.31 10.63 -2.69
N GLY A 336 11.90 9.89 -1.77
CA GLY A 336 12.39 10.46 -0.52
C GLY A 336 11.24 10.95 0.37
N TYR A 337 11.52 11.14 1.65
CA TYR A 337 10.49 11.52 2.63
C TYR A 337 10.81 12.80 3.39
N HIS A 338 12.02 13.35 3.24
CA HIS A 338 12.51 14.52 3.97
C HIS A 338 13.24 15.47 3.03
N ASP A 339 13.22 16.76 3.34
CA ASP A 339 13.97 17.78 2.61
C ASP A 339 15.49 17.60 2.76
N LYS A 340 15.91 17.01 3.89
CA LYS A 340 17.31 16.64 4.14
C LYS A 340 17.40 15.12 4.32
N PRO A 341 18.39 14.45 3.71
CA PRO A 341 18.59 13.02 3.90
C PRO A 341 18.80 12.68 5.38
N THR A 342 17.98 11.78 5.92
CA THR A 342 18.10 11.26 7.30
C THR A 342 18.34 9.76 7.31
N GLY A 343 18.63 9.15 6.16
CA GLY A 343 18.85 7.73 6.00
C GLY A 343 18.31 7.21 4.66
N VAL A 344 18.09 5.91 4.58
CA VAL A 344 17.70 5.22 3.35
C VAL A 344 16.43 5.74 2.70
N TYR A 345 15.50 6.26 3.50
CA TYR A 345 14.21 6.77 3.01
C TYR A 345 14.30 8.14 2.32
N THR A 346 15.44 8.76 2.33
CA THR A 346 15.62 10.15 1.86
C THR A 346 16.61 10.30 0.73
N SER A 347 17.24 9.21 0.31
CA SER A 347 18.21 9.17 -0.79
C SER A 347 17.59 8.80 -2.12
#